data_43d3f39f373413dacbf2fc8fc345d33d
#
_entry.id   43d3f39f373413dacbf2fc8fc345d33d
#
_cell.length_a   1.000
_cell.length_b   1.000
_cell.length_c   1.000
_cell.angle_alpha   90.00
_cell.angle_beta   90.00
_cell.angle_gamma   90.00
#
_symmetry.space_group_name_H-M   'P 1'
#
loop_
_entity.id
_entity.type
_entity.pdbx_description
1 polymer ?
#
loop_
_entity_poly.entity_id
_entity_poly.type
_entity_poly.pdbx_seq_one_letter_code
_entity_poly.pdbx_strand_id
1 'polypeptide(L)'
;ASGVRTETKVEIFDGSDTNNHPVILGSDTGEVQITAYGISGIPVFQISRLAAKLLYEKKTPVVRIDFFPGMSEEELKSYLQKRTQNRETYMVSEFLLGLLNQKLITVLLKTAGIPEKLYVKKLKTPDWDRLISTLKRLELVISDTNGFDNAQVCAGGVKLTEIASDTME
;
A
#
# COMPACT_ATOMS: atom_id res chain seq x y z
N ALA A 1 -7.65 -9.76 -5.66
CA ALA A 1 -6.37 -10.32 -5.15
C ALA A 1 -6.49 -10.97 -3.76
N SER A 2 -7.72 -11.25 -3.28
CA SER A 2 -7.92 -11.84 -1.95
C SER A 2 -7.10 -13.12 -1.75
N GLY A 3 -6.51 -13.25 -0.53
CA GLY A 3 -5.65 -14.36 -0.13
C GLY A 3 -4.16 -14.17 -0.50
N VAL A 4 -3.78 -13.06 -1.12
CA VAL A 4 -2.37 -12.77 -1.43
C VAL A 4 -1.69 -12.17 -0.21
N ARG A 5 -0.48 -12.65 0.08
CA ARG A 5 0.45 -12.06 1.03
C ARG A 5 1.67 -11.55 0.29
N THR A 6 2.16 -10.40 0.68
CA THR A 6 3.32 -9.77 0.05
C THR A 6 4.01 -8.81 1.01
N GLU A 7 5.32 -8.77 0.97
CA GLU A 7 6.08 -7.79 1.74
C GLU A 7 5.91 -6.41 1.09
N THR A 8 5.48 -5.43 1.89
CA THR A 8 5.22 -4.06 1.44
C THR A 8 5.52 -3.08 2.54
N LYS A 9 5.74 -1.82 2.17
CA LYS A 9 5.64 -0.70 3.10
C LYS A 9 4.23 -0.12 2.98
N VAL A 10 3.61 0.16 4.11
CA VAL A 10 2.34 0.88 4.20
C VAL A 10 2.55 2.22 4.91
N GLU A 11 1.94 3.25 4.37
CA GLU A 11 1.95 4.62 4.93
C GLU A 11 0.52 5.11 5.05
N ILE A 12 0.20 5.82 6.12
CA ILE A 12 -1.12 6.41 6.32
C ILE A 12 -1.04 7.92 6.45
N PHE A 13 -1.98 8.60 5.81
CA PHE A 13 -2.11 10.06 5.84
C PHE A 13 -3.58 10.49 5.70
N ASP A 14 -3.84 11.77 5.94
CA ASP A 14 -5.15 12.38 5.73
C ASP A 14 -5.30 12.82 4.28
N GLY A 15 -6.17 12.13 3.52
CA GLY A 15 -6.45 12.45 2.12
C GLY A 15 -7.32 13.68 1.91
N SER A 16 -7.86 14.29 2.98
CA SER A 16 -8.52 15.59 2.90
C SER A 16 -7.53 16.77 2.83
N ASP A 17 -6.26 16.52 3.13
CA ASP A 17 -5.19 17.50 2.94
C ASP A 17 -4.83 17.61 1.45
N THR A 18 -5.11 18.77 0.85
CA THR A 18 -4.89 19.05 -0.58
C THR A 18 -3.45 19.37 -0.94
N ASN A 19 -2.51 19.26 0.02
CA ASN A 19 -1.09 19.49 -0.25
C ASN A 19 -0.54 18.40 -1.18
N ASN A 20 0.30 18.78 -2.14
CA ASN A 20 0.97 17.86 -3.06
C ASN A 20 1.87 16.82 -2.34
N HIS A 21 2.21 17.06 -1.09
CA HIS A 21 3.01 16.18 -0.24
C HIS A 21 2.26 15.97 1.08
N PRO A 22 1.43 14.93 1.18
CA PRO A 22 0.68 14.65 2.39
C PRO A 22 1.63 14.32 3.55
N VAL A 23 1.30 14.81 4.74
CA VAL A 23 2.03 14.48 5.96
C VAL A 23 1.76 13.02 6.32
N ILE A 24 2.79 12.19 6.30
CA ILE A 24 2.69 10.78 6.72
C ILE A 24 2.53 10.71 8.23
N LEU A 25 1.41 10.21 8.70
CA LEU A 25 1.08 10.08 10.12
C LEU A 25 1.68 8.83 10.76
N GLY A 26 1.92 7.81 9.95
CA GLY A 26 2.56 6.58 10.38
C GLY A 26 2.89 5.68 9.20
N SER A 27 3.90 4.83 9.39
CA SER A 27 4.31 3.85 8.39
C SER A 27 4.87 2.61 9.06
N ASP A 28 4.75 1.47 8.39
CA ASP A 28 5.41 0.23 8.78
C ASP A 28 5.70 -0.63 7.56
N THR A 29 6.62 -1.59 7.69
CA THR A 29 7.05 -2.47 6.60
C THR A 29 6.99 -3.92 7.06
N GLY A 30 6.44 -4.80 6.24
CA GLY A 30 6.35 -6.22 6.51
C GLY A 30 5.31 -6.90 5.61
N GLU A 31 4.93 -8.12 5.98
CA GLU A 31 3.95 -8.89 5.23
C GLU A 31 2.54 -8.32 5.41
N VAL A 32 1.98 -7.83 4.31
CA VAL A 32 0.58 -7.42 4.20
C VAL A 32 -0.23 -8.50 3.52
N GLN A 33 -1.39 -8.81 4.08
CA GLN A 33 -2.37 -9.72 3.50
C GLN A 33 -3.50 -8.93 2.84
N ILE A 34 -3.75 -9.22 1.57
CA ILE A 34 -4.92 -8.70 0.85
C ILE A 34 -6.10 -9.64 1.10
N THR A 35 -7.18 -9.10 1.63
CA THR A 35 -8.40 -9.84 1.99
C THR A 35 -9.56 -9.46 1.08
N ALA A 36 -10.72 -10.06 1.27
CA ALA A 36 -11.93 -9.69 0.53
C ALA A 36 -12.47 -8.31 0.93
N TYR A 37 -12.18 -7.87 2.15
CA TYR A 37 -12.66 -6.60 2.73
C TYR A 37 -11.60 -5.49 2.75
N GLY A 38 -10.35 -5.76 2.38
CA GLY A 38 -9.28 -4.76 2.41
C GLY A 38 -7.90 -5.37 2.62
N ILE A 39 -7.13 -4.78 3.53
CA ILE A 39 -5.78 -5.22 3.88
C ILE A 39 -5.69 -5.59 5.36
N SER A 40 -4.77 -6.49 5.68
CA SER A 40 -4.50 -6.98 7.03
C SER A 40 -3.01 -7.31 7.15
N GLY A 41 -2.58 -7.75 8.32
CA GLY A 41 -1.18 -8.11 8.61
C GLY A 41 -0.54 -7.16 9.62
N ILE A 42 0.62 -7.53 10.12
CA ILE A 42 1.29 -6.79 11.21
C ILE A 42 1.48 -5.31 10.89
N PRO A 43 1.99 -4.90 9.70
CA PRO A 43 2.14 -3.49 9.38
C PRO A 43 0.81 -2.71 9.40
N VAL A 44 -0.27 -3.38 8.98
CA VAL A 44 -1.61 -2.76 8.99
C VAL A 44 -2.11 -2.58 10.42
N PHE A 45 -1.87 -3.54 11.31
CA PHE A 45 -2.25 -3.42 12.72
C PHE A 45 -1.55 -2.25 13.40
N GLN A 46 -0.26 -2.03 13.12
CA GLN A 46 0.51 -0.92 13.69
C GLN A 46 -0.07 0.46 13.34
N ILE A 47 -0.53 0.63 12.09
CA ILE A 47 -1.06 1.92 11.63
C ILE A 47 -2.58 2.05 11.78
N SER A 48 -3.31 0.95 12.04
CA SER A 48 -4.78 0.91 12.05
C SER A 48 -5.42 1.90 13.04
N ARG A 49 -4.79 2.13 14.20
CA ARG A 49 -5.24 3.13 15.18
C ARG A 49 -5.31 4.54 14.61
N LEU A 50 -4.41 4.87 13.67
CA LEU A 50 -4.39 6.18 13.02
C LEU A 50 -5.54 6.30 12.02
N ALA A 51 -5.86 5.21 11.30
CA ALA A 51 -7.03 5.15 10.43
C ALA A 51 -8.33 5.34 11.24
N ALA A 52 -8.48 4.62 12.34
CA ALA A 52 -9.63 4.72 13.23
C ALA A 52 -9.79 6.15 13.80
N LYS A 53 -8.67 6.78 14.19
CA LYS A 53 -8.68 8.18 14.66
C LYS A 53 -9.14 9.14 13.57
N LEU A 54 -8.62 9.03 12.35
CA LEU A 54 -9.03 9.89 11.23
C LEU A 54 -10.52 9.71 10.91
N LEU A 55 -11.02 8.47 10.88
CA LEU A 55 -12.45 8.19 10.67
C LEU A 55 -13.31 8.81 11.77
N TYR A 56 -12.92 8.69 13.03
CA TYR A 56 -13.61 9.31 14.16
C TYR A 56 -13.64 10.84 14.04
N GLU A 57 -12.55 11.45 13.57
CA GLU A 57 -12.46 12.90 13.31
C GLU A 57 -13.17 13.32 12.00
N LYS A 58 -13.87 12.40 11.33
CA LYS A 58 -14.55 12.62 10.03
C LYS A 58 -13.63 13.10 8.92
N LYS A 59 -12.38 12.69 8.97
CA LYS A 59 -11.37 12.88 7.94
C LYS A 59 -11.33 11.69 6.98
N THR A 60 -10.53 11.80 5.92
CA THR A 60 -10.42 10.77 4.89
C THR A 60 -9.08 10.05 5.01
N PRO A 61 -8.99 8.93 5.76
CA PRO A 61 -7.74 8.19 5.84
C PRO A 61 -7.42 7.53 4.48
N VAL A 62 -6.19 7.71 4.04
CA VAL A 62 -5.64 7.07 2.85
C VAL A 62 -4.44 6.24 3.26
N VAL A 63 -4.40 4.99 2.80
CA VAL A 63 -3.21 4.14 2.89
C VAL A 63 -2.50 4.12 1.55
N ARG A 64 -1.19 4.36 1.56
CA ARG A 64 -0.30 4.19 0.41
C ARG A 64 0.49 2.90 0.61
N ILE A 65 0.55 2.08 -0.43
CA ILE A 65 1.23 0.79 -0.43
C ILE A 65 2.38 0.84 -1.44
N ASP A 66 3.57 0.52 -0.95
CA ASP A 66 4.78 0.31 -1.75
C ASP A 66 5.10 -1.18 -1.79
N PHE A 67 5.02 -1.79 -2.98
CA PHE A 67 5.30 -3.21 -3.19
C PHE A 67 6.79 -3.53 -3.36
N PHE A 68 7.65 -2.53 -3.38
CA PHE A 68 9.10 -2.69 -3.50
C PHE A 68 9.84 -1.76 -2.52
N PRO A 69 9.64 -1.95 -1.18
CA PRO A 69 10.14 -1.02 -0.17
C PRO A 69 11.67 -0.93 -0.12
N GLY A 70 12.37 -1.95 -0.62
CA GLY A 70 13.83 -1.97 -0.69
C GLY A 70 14.44 -1.23 -1.88
N MET A 71 13.63 -0.60 -2.74
CA MET A 71 14.11 0.10 -3.95
C MET A 71 13.48 1.49 -4.04
N SER A 72 14.26 2.48 -4.46
CA SER A 72 13.72 3.77 -4.92
C SER A 72 12.95 3.61 -6.25
N GLU A 73 12.24 4.65 -6.68
CA GLU A 73 11.55 4.61 -7.98
C GLU A 73 12.54 4.47 -9.13
N GLU A 74 13.69 5.15 -9.06
CA GLU A 74 14.75 5.11 -10.07
C GLU A 74 15.40 3.72 -10.12
N GLU A 75 15.66 3.11 -8.97
CA GLU A 75 16.20 1.77 -8.89
C GLU A 75 15.23 0.73 -9.45
N LEU A 76 13.93 0.82 -9.09
CA LEU A 76 12.91 -0.04 -9.65
C LEU A 76 12.77 0.13 -11.16
N LYS A 77 12.78 1.38 -11.66
CA LYS A 77 12.77 1.69 -13.09
C LYS A 77 13.96 1.04 -13.81
N SER A 78 15.16 1.24 -13.29
CA SER A 78 16.39 0.65 -13.83
C SER A 78 16.34 -0.88 -13.81
N TYR A 79 15.87 -1.48 -12.72
CA TYR A 79 15.70 -2.92 -12.57
C TYR A 79 14.72 -3.48 -13.60
N LEU A 80 13.55 -2.89 -13.75
CA LEU A 80 12.55 -3.32 -14.72
C LEU A 80 13.05 -3.14 -16.16
N GLN A 81 13.75 -2.05 -16.47
CA GLN A 81 14.35 -1.84 -17.79
C GLN A 81 15.42 -2.90 -18.11
N LYS A 82 16.30 -3.22 -17.19
CA LYS A 82 17.26 -4.32 -17.36
C LYS A 82 16.56 -5.67 -17.57
N ARG A 83 15.46 -5.90 -16.84
CA ARG A 83 14.66 -7.12 -16.97
C ARG A 83 13.96 -7.24 -18.33
N THR A 84 13.75 -6.17 -19.10
CA THR A 84 13.17 -6.27 -20.46
C THR A 84 14.07 -7.02 -21.43
N GLN A 85 15.37 -7.06 -21.19
CA GLN A 85 16.31 -7.78 -22.04
C GLN A 85 15.87 -9.23 -22.18
N ASN A 86 15.72 -9.68 -23.44
CA ASN A 86 15.22 -11.01 -23.82
C ASN A 86 13.77 -11.31 -23.40
N ARG A 87 12.97 -10.28 -23.04
CA ARG A 87 11.55 -10.41 -22.66
C ARG A 87 10.63 -9.44 -23.39
N GLU A 88 11.09 -8.81 -24.47
CA GLU A 88 10.31 -7.82 -25.23
C GLU A 88 9.02 -8.41 -25.85
N THR A 89 9.03 -9.71 -26.13
CA THR A 89 7.90 -10.46 -26.68
C THR A 89 6.94 -11.03 -25.61
N TYR A 90 7.24 -10.87 -24.33
CA TYR A 90 6.37 -11.30 -23.26
C TYR A 90 5.20 -10.34 -23.12
N MET A 91 4.04 -10.83 -22.68
CA MET A 91 2.98 -9.98 -22.18
C MET A 91 3.40 -9.32 -20.87
N VAL A 92 2.90 -8.12 -20.58
CA VAL A 92 3.28 -7.40 -19.35
C VAL A 92 2.90 -8.20 -18.11
N SER A 93 1.78 -8.93 -18.14
CA SER A 93 1.40 -9.84 -17.05
C SER A 93 2.44 -10.94 -16.82
N GLU A 94 2.95 -11.55 -17.88
CA GLU A 94 3.99 -12.58 -17.82
C GLU A 94 5.34 -12.01 -17.38
N PHE A 95 5.65 -10.81 -17.85
CA PHE A 95 6.88 -10.09 -17.48
C PHE A 95 6.99 -9.83 -15.99
N LEU A 96 5.87 -9.58 -15.31
CA LEU A 96 5.80 -9.31 -13.88
C LEU A 96 5.74 -10.59 -13.02
N LEU A 97 5.51 -11.77 -13.61
CA LEU A 97 5.57 -13.04 -12.89
C LEU A 97 6.97 -13.27 -12.28
N GLY A 98 6.98 -13.83 -11.09
CA GLY A 98 8.20 -14.00 -10.29
C GLY A 98 8.65 -12.75 -9.51
N LEU A 99 8.07 -11.58 -9.80
CA LEU A 99 8.20 -10.38 -8.97
C LEU A 99 7.01 -10.20 -8.04
N LEU A 100 5.82 -10.52 -8.53
CA LEU A 100 4.56 -10.34 -7.83
C LEU A 100 3.65 -11.56 -8.03
N ASN A 101 2.72 -11.75 -7.10
CA ASN A 101 1.67 -12.75 -7.25
C ASN A 101 0.77 -12.44 -8.44
N GLN A 102 0.38 -13.45 -9.22
CA GLN A 102 -0.44 -13.28 -10.43
C GLN A 102 -1.74 -12.51 -10.19
N LYS A 103 -2.45 -12.81 -9.08
CA LYS A 103 -3.71 -12.11 -8.74
C LYS A 103 -3.48 -10.61 -8.46
N LEU A 104 -2.30 -10.25 -7.95
CA LEU A 104 -1.93 -8.88 -7.68
C LEU A 104 -1.54 -8.15 -8.97
N ILE A 105 -0.82 -8.83 -9.87
CA ILE A 105 -0.44 -8.30 -11.19
C ILE A 105 -1.67 -7.80 -11.95
N THR A 106 -2.73 -8.59 -12.03
CA THR A 106 -3.98 -8.21 -12.69
C THR A 106 -4.55 -6.91 -12.14
N VAL A 107 -4.60 -6.78 -10.81
CA VAL A 107 -5.14 -5.56 -10.17
C VAL A 107 -4.24 -4.36 -10.44
N LEU A 108 -2.93 -4.50 -10.27
CA LEU A 108 -1.98 -3.41 -10.45
C LEU A 108 -1.93 -2.92 -11.90
N LEU A 109 -1.93 -3.82 -12.87
CA LEU A 109 -2.00 -3.46 -14.30
C LEU A 109 -3.31 -2.73 -14.64
N LYS A 110 -4.43 -3.21 -14.11
CA LYS A 110 -5.73 -2.52 -14.28
C LYS A 110 -5.69 -1.12 -13.69
N THR A 111 -5.14 -0.95 -12.50
CA THR A 111 -4.99 0.37 -11.84
C THR A 111 -4.06 1.29 -12.64
N ALA A 112 -2.96 0.77 -13.17
CA ALA A 112 -2.05 1.51 -14.03
C ALA A 112 -2.62 1.83 -15.43
N GLY A 113 -3.80 1.28 -15.78
CA GLY A 113 -4.41 1.43 -17.10
C GLY A 113 -3.62 0.73 -18.22
N ILE A 114 -2.96 -0.38 -17.89
CA ILE A 114 -2.14 -1.16 -18.83
C ILE A 114 -2.85 -2.48 -19.13
N PRO A 115 -3.16 -2.80 -20.41
CA PRO A 115 -3.73 -4.09 -20.77
C PRO A 115 -2.77 -5.24 -20.42
N GLU A 116 -3.26 -6.27 -19.73
CA GLU A 116 -2.46 -7.44 -19.32
C GLU A 116 -1.75 -8.14 -20.50
N LYS A 117 -2.44 -8.19 -21.65
CA LYS A 117 -1.96 -8.84 -22.89
C LYS A 117 -1.13 -7.91 -23.78
N LEU A 118 -0.80 -6.70 -23.32
CA LEU A 118 0.09 -5.82 -24.06
C LEU A 118 1.51 -6.41 -24.02
N TYR A 119 2.21 -6.40 -25.14
CA TYR A 119 3.61 -6.84 -25.18
C TYR A 119 4.54 -5.78 -24.59
N VAL A 120 5.57 -6.21 -23.86
CA VAL A 120 6.55 -5.34 -23.19
C VAL A 120 7.17 -4.33 -24.16
N LYS A 121 7.53 -4.77 -25.38
CA LYS A 121 8.07 -3.89 -26.45
C LYS A 121 7.14 -2.76 -26.88
N LYS A 122 5.85 -2.84 -26.57
CA LYS A 122 4.85 -1.81 -26.92
C LYS A 122 4.63 -0.80 -25.79
N LEU A 123 5.20 -1.03 -24.61
CA LEU A 123 5.14 -0.08 -23.49
C LEU A 123 5.91 1.18 -23.86
N LYS A 124 5.25 2.32 -23.73
CA LYS A 124 5.84 3.66 -23.89
C LYS A 124 6.32 4.20 -22.55
N THR A 125 7.13 5.25 -22.56
CA THR A 125 7.60 5.90 -21.33
C THR A 125 6.47 6.24 -20.35
N PRO A 126 5.32 6.82 -20.77
CA PRO A 126 4.22 7.09 -19.85
C PRO A 126 3.60 5.83 -19.23
N ASP A 127 3.64 4.69 -19.94
CA ASP A 127 3.12 3.42 -19.40
C ASP A 127 4.04 2.91 -18.27
N TRP A 128 5.35 3.00 -18.48
CA TRP A 128 6.35 2.66 -17.47
C TRP A 128 6.21 3.54 -16.23
N ASP A 129 6.07 4.86 -16.41
CA ASP A 129 5.94 5.80 -15.30
C ASP A 129 4.66 5.52 -14.49
N ARG A 130 3.52 5.21 -15.16
CA ARG A 130 2.29 4.79 -14.48
C ARG A 130 2.44 3.46 -13.74
N LEU A 131 3.11 2.48 -14.37
CA LEU A 131 3.37 1.19 -13.74
C LEU A 131 4.21 1.36 -12.48
N ILE A 132 5.33 2.06 -12.57
CA ILE A 132 6.23 2.30 -11.44
C ILE A 132 5.51 3.07 -10.33
N SER A 133 4.79 4.13 -10.67
CA SER A 133 3.98 4.87 -9.71
C SER A 133 2.95 3.97 -9.00
N THR A 134 2.28 3.08 -9.73
CA THR A 134 1.31 2.14 -9.14
C THR A 134 2.00 1.13 -8.23
N LEU A 135 3.19 0.65 -8.60
CA LEU A 135 3.96 -0.30 -7.79
C LEU A 135 4.53 0.32 -6.52
N LYS A 136 4.85 1.60 -6.55
CA LYS A 136 5.47 2.32 -5.43
C LYS A 136 4.47 3.11 -4.58
N ARG A 137 3.34 3.51 -5.15
CA ARG A 137 2.40 4.45 -4.52
C ARG A 137 0.95 4.10 -4.82
N LEU A 138 0.56 2.84 -4.65
CA LEU A 138 -0.86 2.48 -4.71
C LEU A 138 -1.58 3.09 -3.52
N GLU A 139 -2.49 4.01 -3.77
CA GLU A 139 -3.30 4.67 -2.74
C GLU A 139 -4.72 4.09 -2.70
N LEU A 140 -5.16 3.80 -1.48
CA LEU A 140 -6.51 3.28 -1.21
C LEU A 140 -7.15 4.11 -0.10
N VAL A 141 -8.35 4.60 -0.34
CA VAL A 141 -9.16 5.27 0.68
C VAL A 141 -9.70 4.22 1.64
N ILE A 142 -9.54 4.46 2.93
CA ILE A 142 -10.09 3.61 3.98
C ILE A 142 -11.48 4.13 4.33
N SER A 143 -12.49 3.31 4.09
CA SER A 143 -13.90 3.67 4.36
C SER A 143 -14.33 3.31 5.79
N ASP A 144 -13.73 2.26 6.36
CA ASP A 144 -14.10 1.77 7.69
C ASP A 144 -13.02 0.84 8.26
N THR A 145 -13.20 0.42 9.51
CA THR A 145 -12.47 -0.65 10.19
C THR A 145 -13.41 -1.81 10.51
N ASN A 146 -12.86 -3.01 10.70
CA ASN A 146 -13.67 -4.22 10.94
C ASN A 146 -14.38 -4.26 12.32
N GLY A 147 -14.30 -3.19 13.12
CA GLY A 147 -14.89 -3.12 14.46
C GLY A 147 -14.15 -3.96 15.52
N PHE A 148 -14.63 -3.86 16.76
CA PHE A 148 -13.96 -4.46 17.92
C PHE A 148 -13.96 -6.00 17.90
N ASP A 149 -14.97 -6.64 17.35
CA ASP A 149 -15.09 -8.12 17.32
C ASP A 149 -13.97 -8.76 16.48
N ASN A 150 -13.38 -8.02 15.57
CA ASN A 150 -12.27 -8.46 14.71
C ASN A 150 -10.94 -7.76 15.03
N ALA A 151 -10.89 -6.94 16.08
CA ALA A 151 -9.70 -6.18 16.43
C ALA A 151 -8.65 -7.10 17.05
N GLN A 152 -7.46 -7.15 16.44
CA GLN A 152 -6.29 -7.85 16.99
C GLN A 152 -5.40 -6.90 17.81
N VAL A 153 -5.58 -5.61 17.66
CA VAL A 153 -4.90 -4.56 18.41
C VAL A 153 -5.92 -3.50 18.83
N CYS A 154 -5.73 -2.94 20.01
CA CYS A 154 -6.53 -1.84 20.53
C CYS A 154 -5.63 -0.67 20.90
N ALA A 155 -6.14 0.53 20.78
CA ALA A 155 -5.49 1.75 21.25
C ALA A 155 -6.47 2.54 22.10
N GLY A 156 -5.94 3.17 23.16
CA GLY A 156 -6.72 3.94 24.11
C GLY A 156 -6.25 3.67 25.54
N GLY A 157 -6.99 4.19 26.49
CA GLY A 157 -6.67 4.09 27.90
C GLY A 157 -6.94 5.42 28.61
N VAL A 158 -6.57 5.49 29.88
CA VAL A 158 -6.65 6.70 30.67
C VAL A 158 -5.57 7.69 30.21
N LYS A 159 -5.92 8.97 30.09
CA LYS A 159 -4.93 9.99 29.77
C LYS A 159 -3.94 10.13 30.93
N LEU A 160 -2.66 9.96 30.64
CA LEU A 160 -1.61 10.05 31.64
C LEU A 160 -1.56 11.41 32.33
N THR A 161 -2.05 12.47 31.69
CA THR A 161 -2.15 13.82 32.28
C THR A 161 -3.28 13.97 33.30
N GLU A 162 -4.17 12.97 33.39
CA GLU A 162 -5.29 12.91 34.35
C GLU A 162 -5.00 11.99 35.52
N ILE A 163 -3.77 11.45 35.58
CA ILE A 163 -3.30 10.58 36.68
C ILE A 163 -2.17 11.28 37.41
N ALA A 164 -2.27 11.37 38.75
CA ALA A 164 -1.18 11.81 39.58
C ALA A 164 -0.07 10.73 39.60
N SER A 165 1.17 11.12 39.24
CA SER A 165 2.29 10.18 39.09
C SER A 165 2.75 9.53 40.42
N ASP A 166 2.40 10.11 41.53
CA ASP A 166 2.77 9.68 42.89
C ASP A 166 1.72 8.80 43.56
N THR A 167 0.42 9.00 43.23
CA THR A 167 -0.67 8.21 43.80
C THR A 167 -1.31 7.23 42.80
N MET A 168 -1.12 7.42 41.52
CA MET A 168 -1.78 6.69 40.43
C MET A 168 -3.30 6.86 40.41
N GLU A 169 -3.82 7.95 40.98
CA GLU A 169 -5.24 8.34 41.02
C GLU A 169 -5.53 9.50 40.05
#